data_f30ef40158fa5ad3aee65500b11c002e
#
_entry.id   f30ef40158fa5ad3aee65500b11c002e
#
_cell.length_a   1.000
_cell.length_b   1.000
_cell.length_c   1.000
_cell.angle_alpha   90.00
_cell.angle_beta   90.00
_cell.angle_gamma   90.00
#
_symmetry.space_group_name_H-M   'P 1'
#
loop_
_entity.id
_entity.type
_entity.pdbx_description
1 polymer ?
#
loop_
_entity_poly.entity_id
_entity_poly.type
_entity_poly.pdbx_seq_one_letter_code
_entity_poly.pdbx_strand_id
1 'polypeptide(L)'
;MSFSLFNKQSKEEKFWNWFSKSQQTFYHEIENLDVREEIFNDLSNELSKVHQNLVFEFSPIHENGIREFTISAEGVKELFPFVENLVDKAPEIMNWKFNAFRQRIPGDDLQIKFGDFNIGYSDIYFRYQDGKYGEIGIELNIRGFDESAQTQNAIYILLDGLMGEYDITMGLDWIEWVKLDESNIENLNPITSLRGLIDEKKK
;
A
#
# COMPACT_ATOMS: atom_id res chain seq x y z
N MET A 1 -34.53 2.90 -37.41
CA MET A 1 -33.68 3.96 -36.84
C MET A 1 -32.93 3.34 -35.66
N SER A 2 -31.65 3.04 -35.87
CA SER A 2 -30.81 2.46 -34.81
C SER A 2 -30.26 3.61 -33.98
N PHE A 3 -30.72 3.76 -32.74
CA PHE A 3 -30.08 4.68 -31.78
C PHE A 3 -28.79 4.03 -31.33
N SER A 4 -27.69 4.49 -31.91
CA SER A 4 -26.35 4.28 -31.36
C SER A 4 -26.29 5.01 -30.02
N LEU A 5 -26.49 4.27 -28.92
CA LEU A 5 -26.14 4.73 -27.59
C LEU A 5 -24.61 4.91 -27.58
N PHE A 6 -24.14 6.14 -27.73
CA PHE A 6 -22.77 6.51 -27.41
C PHE A 6 -22.54 6.20 -25.94
N ASN A 7 -22.00 5.02 -25.67
CA ASN A 7 -21.60 4.66 -24.32
C ASN A 7 -20.44 5.58 -23.94
N LYS A 8 -20.71 6.59 -23.13
CA LYS A 8 -19.70 7.56 -22.68
C LYS A 8 -18.70 6.78 -21.80
N GLN A 9 -17.45 6.66 -22.26
CA GLN A 9 -16.40 6.00 -21.50
C GLN A 9 -16.32 6.54 -20.07
N SER A 10 -16.20 5.63 -19.11
CA SER A 10 -16.00 5.99 -17.71
C SER A 10 -14.65 6.65 -17.49
N LYS A 11 -14.41 7.22 -16.31
CA LYS A 11 -13.12 7.84 -15.95
C LYS A 11 -12.01 6.77 -15.92
N GLU A 12 -12.31 5.60 -15.40
CA GLU A 12 -11.39 4.46 -15.30
C GLU A 12 -11.03 3.93 -16.68
N GLU A 13 -12.00 3.76 -17.59
CA GLU A 13 -11.75 3.35 -18.97
C GLU A 13 -10.87 4.35 -19.71
N LYS A 14 -11.04 5.65 -19.48
CA LYS A 14 -10.19 6.69 -20.07
C LYS A 14 -8.77 6.63 -19.54
N PHE A 15 -8.60 6.44 -18.22
CA PHE A 15 -7.30 6.26 -17.60
C PHE A 15 -6.57 5.07 -18.22
N TRP A 16 -7.19 3.90 -18.30
CA TRP A 16 -6.55 2.71 -18.84
C TRP A 16 -6.26 2.79 -20.34
N ASN A 17 -7.11 3.46 -21.11
CA ASN A 17 -6.85 3.74 -22.52
C ASN A 17 -5.62 4.66 -22.71
N TRP A 18 -5.43 5.62 -21.83
CA TRP A 18 -4.26 6.47 -21.82
C TRP A 18 -3.02 5.69 -21.35
N PHE A 19 -3.10 4.96 -20.25
CA PHE A 19 -2.01 4.13 -19.72
C PHE A 19 -1.51 3.14 -20.78
N SER A 20 -2.42 2.45 -21.47
CA SER A 20 -2.09 1.46 -22.50
C SER A 20 -1.26 2.04 -23.65
N LYS A 21 -1.44 3.32 -23.99
CA LYS A 21 -0.66 4.00 -25.02
C LYS A 21 0.77 4.35 -24.56
N SER A 22 0.93 4.61 -23.28
CA SER A 22 2.19 5.06 -22.69
C SER A 22 2.94 3.93 -21.94
N GLN A 23 2.37 2.75 -21.81
CA GLN A 23 2.85 1.67 -20.95
C GLN A 23 4.28 1.20 -21.27
N GLN A 24 4.71 1.27 -22.53
CA GLN A 24 6.09 0.92 -22.91
C GLN A 24 7.09 1.94 -22.37
N THR A 25 6.75 3.24 -22.40
CA THR A 25 7.57 4.30 -21.80
C THR A 25 7.64 4.09 -20.29
N PHE A 26 6.51 3.83 -19.61
CA PHE A 26 6.50 3.58 -18.18
C PHE A 26 7.31 2.33 -17.82
N TYR A 27 7.20 1.27 -18.61
CA TYR A 27 7.92 0.03 -18.37
C TYR A 27 9.44 0.21 -18.37
N HIS A 28 9.97 0.99 -19.32
CA HIS A 28 11.40 1.13 -19.54
C HIS A 28 12.03 2.34 -18.86
N GLU A 29 11.31 3.47 -18.77
CA GLU A 29 11.91 4.76 -18.42
C GLU A 29 11.63 5.23 -17.00
N ILE A 30 10.80 4.53 -16.22
CA ILE A 30 10.43 4.98 -14.85
C ILE A 30 11.63 5.08 -13.91
N GLU A 31 12.73 4.36 -14.17
CA GLU A 31 13.96 4.40 -13.39
C GLU A 31 14.95 5.44 -13.90
N ASN A 32 14.72 5.99 -15.10
CA ASN A 32 15.52 7.04 -15.68
C ASN A 32 15.19 8.38 -15.01
N LEU A 33 16.11 8.90 -14.20
CA LEU A 33 15.91 10.12 -13.42
C LEU A 33 15.63 11.36 -14.26
N ASP A 34 16.10 11.40 -15.52
CA ASP A 34 15.95 12.56 -16.40
C ASP A 34 14.49 12.76 -16.87
N VAL A 35 13.71 11.69 -16.95
CA VAL A 35 12.32 11.72 -17.44
C VAL A 35 11.29 11.27 -16.40
N ARG A 36 11.72 10.67 -15.29
CA ARG A 36 10.83 10.11 -14.28
C ARG A 36 9.86 11.12 -13.69
N GLU A 37 10.33 12.34 -13.44
CA GLU A 37 9.48 13.41 -12.88
C GLU A 37 8.34 13.77 -13.84
N GLU A 38 8.61 13.86 -15.15
CA GLU A 38 7.59 14.11 -16.16
C GLU A 38 6.56 12.98 -16.20
N ILE A 39 7.04 11.72 -16.22
CA ILE A 39 6.17 10.53 -16.18
C ILE A 39 5.27 10.54 -14.94
N PHE A 40 5.82 10.84 -13.77
CA PHE A 40 5.06 10.87 -12.51
C PHE A 40 4.01 11.99 -12.51
N ASN A 41 4.35 13.16 -13.04
CA ASN A 41 3.43 14.27 -13.16
C ASN A 41 2.26 13.92 -14.11
N ASP A 42 2.55 13.31 -15.24
CA ASP A 42 1.53 12.87 -16.19
C ASP A 42 0.59 11.82 -15.58
N LEU A 43 1.15 10.81 -14.89
CA LEU A 43 0.38 9.79 -14.16
C LEU A 43 -0.50 10.39 -13.08
N SER A 44 0.07 11.30 -12.27
CA SER A 44 -0.68 12.00 -11.22
C SER A 44 -1.83 12.81 -11.81
N ASN A 45 -1.60 13.50 -12.92
CA ASN A 45 -2.62 14.29 -13.62
C ASN A 45 -3.74 13.40 -14.18
N GLU A 46 -3.41 12.26 -14.79
CA GLU A 46 -4.43 11.35 -15.32
C GLU A 46 -5.20 10.61 -14.22
N LEU A 47 -4.49 10.16 -13.16
CA LEU A 47 -5.10 9.50 -12.02
C LEU A 47 -6.04 10.43 -11.24
N SER A 48 -5.68 11.72 -11.11
CA SER A 48 -6.51 12.74 -10.45
C SER A 48 -7.86 12.96 -11.12
N LYS A 49 -8.00 12.64 -12.41
CA LYS A 49 -9.29 12.67 -13.12
C LYS A 49 -10.26 11.59 -12.65
N VAL A 50 -9.72 10.47 -12.13
CA VAL A 50 -10.51 9.43 -11.46
C VAL A 50 -10.86 9.93 -10.07
N HIS A 51 -9.85 10.18 -9.23
CA HIS A 51 -9.99 10.82 -7.94
C HIS A 51 -8.70 11.51 -7.49
N GLN A 52 -8.77 12.75 -7.01
CA GLN A 52 -7.61 13.62 -6.73
C GLN A 52 -6.67 13.10 -5.64
N ASN A 53 -7.14 12.23 -4.75
CA ASN A 53 -6.37 11.72 -3.60
C ASN A 53 -5.89 10.27 -3.81
N LEU A 54 -6.01 9.70 -5.02
CA LEU A 54 -5.36 8.44 -5.31
C LEU A 54 -3.88 8.67 -5.62
N VAL A 55 -3.07 7.73 -5.16
CA VAL A 55 -1.63 7.70 -5.44
C VAL A 55 -1.25 6.39 -6.12
N PHE A 56 -0.02 6.31 -6.61
CA PHE A 56 0.47 5.13 -7.32
C PHE A 56 1.93 4.84 -6.97
N GLU A 57 2.30 3.58 -7.20
CA GLU A 57 3.67 3.09 -7.05
C GLU A 57 4.02 2.15 -8.19
N PHE A 58 5.31 2.08 -8.52
CA PHE A 58 5.86 1.09 -9.44
C PHE A 58 6.85 0.18 -8.70
N SER A 59 6.78 -1.12 -8.97
CA SER A 59 7.88 -2.00 -8.59
C SER A 59 9.07 -1.83 -9.54
N PRO A 60 10.27 -2.26 -9.16
CA PRO A 60 11.30 -2.64 -10.13
C PRO A 60 10.75 -3.69 -11.11
N ILE A 61 11.42 -3.90 -12.24
CA ILE A 61 11.14 -5.06 -13.09
C ILE A 61 11.65 -6.31 -12.35
N HIS A 62 10.74 -7.23 -12.05
CA HIS A 62 11.08 -8.49 -11.39
C HIS A 62 11.86 -9.43 -12.31
N GLU A 63 12.51 -10.47 -11.78
CA GLU A 63 13.28 -11.46 -12.55
C GLU A 63 12.47 -12.18 -13.64
N ASN A 64 11.16 -12.29 -13.46
CA ASN A 64 10.23 -12.88 -14.44
C ASN A 64 9.79 -11.85 -15.52
N GLY A 65 10.35 -10.64 -15.53
CA GLY A 65 10.03 -9.58 -16.48
C GLY A 65 8.69 -8.88 -16.20
N ILE A 66 8.08 -9.07 -15.04
CA ILE A 66 6.85 -8.35 -14.66
C ILE A 66 7.20 -7.08 -13.91
N ARG A 67 6.55 -5.98 -14.26
CA ARG A 67 6.50 -4.75 -13.46
C ARG A 67 5.11 -4.60 -12.87
N GLU A 68 5.05 -4.25 -11.60
CA GLU A 68 3.78 -4.00 -10.92
C GLU A 68 3.48 -2.50 -10.91
N PHE A 69 2.23 -2.15 -11.13
CA PHE A 69 1.67 -0.82 -10.94
C PHE A 69 0.57 -0.92 -9.89
N THR A 70 0.80 -0.28 -8.77
CA THR A 70 -0.09 -0.31 -7.62
C THR A 70 -0.79 1.02 -7.48
N ILE A 71 -2.10 1.00 -7.29
CA ILE A 71 -2.92 2.18 -6.99
C ILE A 71 -3.32 2.10 -5.52
N SER A 72 -3.07 3.17 -4.77
CA SER A 72 -3.28 3.24 -3.34
C SER A 72 -4.22 4.40 -2.98
N ALA A 73 -4.91 4.23 -1.88
CA ALA A 73 -5.77 5.22 -1.23
C ALA A 73 -5.10 5.84 0.02
N GLU A 74 -3.82 5.53 0.29
CA GLU A 74 -3.10 5.99 1.50
C GLU A 74 -3.83 5.63 2.81
N GLY A 75 -4.50 4.46 2.85
CA GLY A 75 -5.29 4.03 4.01
C GLY A 75 -6.60 4.80 4.23
N VAL A 76 -7.03 5.64 3.29
CA VAL A 76 -8.30 6.35 3.37
C VAL A 76 -9.43 5.45 2.89
N LYS A 77 -10.15 4.84 3.82
CA LYS A 77 -11.18 3.82 3.58
C LYS A 77 -12.26 4.24 2.60
N GLU A 78 -12.67 5.50 2.64
CA GLU A 78 -13.68 6.09 1.76
C GLU A 78 -13.25 6.10 0.28
N LEU A 79 -11.95 5.99 0.01
CA LEU A 79 -11.40 5.95 -1.34
C LEU A 79 -11.25 4.54 -1.90
N PHE A 80 -11.38 3.50 -1.08
CA PHE A 80 -11.23 2.10 -1.49
C PHE A 80 -12.09 1.73 -2.70
N PRO A 81 -13.39 2.10 -2.76
CA PRO A 81 -14.20 1.81 -3.94
C PRO A 81 -13.67 2.43 -5.24
N PHE A 82 -12.97 3.56 -5.18
CA PHE A 82 -12.36 4.17 -6.38
C PHE A 82 -11.13 3.39 -6.85
N VAL A 83 -10.31 2.89 -5.92
CA VAL A 83 -9.16 2.03 -6.24
C VAL A 83 -9.63 0.73 -6.85
N GLU A 84 -10.57 0.04 -6.19
CA GLU A 84 -11.14 -1.23 -6.65
C GLU A 84 -11.77 -1.09 -8.04
N ASN A 85 -12.67 -0.12 -8.24
CA ASN A 85 -13.30 0.13 -9.53
C ASN A 85 -12.32 0.47 -10.65
N LEU A 86 -11.21 1.15 -10.31
CA LEU A 86 -10.18 1.46 -11.29
C LEU A 86 -9.41 0.20 -11.68
N VAL A 87 -8.94 -0.58 -10.72
CA VAL A 87 -8.14 -1.79 -10.98
C VAL A 87 -8.97 -2.90 -11.60
N ASP A 88 -10.24 -3.05 -11.23
CA ASP A 88 -11.16 -4.03 -11.86
C ASP A 88 -11.36 -3.83 -13.37
N LYS A 89 -11.12 -2.61 -13.86
CA LYS A 89 -11.19 -2.27 -15.29
C LYS A 89 -9.81 -2.26 -15.97
N ALA A 90 -8.76 -2.69 -15.26
CA ALA A 90 -7.42 -2.75 -15.84
C ALA A 90 -7.39 -3.75 -17.01
N PRO A 91 -6.77 -3.38 -18.14
CA PRO A 91 -6.58 -4.29 -19.25
C PRO A 91 -5.50 -5.33 -18.92
N GLU A 92 -5.57 -6.47 -19.56
CA GLU A 92 -4.43 -7.39 -19.57
C GLU A 92 -3.34 -6.82 -20.50
N ILE A 93 -2.20 -6.47 -19.93
CA ILE A 93 -1.02 -6.00 -20.68
C ILE A 93 0.15 -6.91 -20.34
N MET A 94 0.81 -7.43 -21.38
CA MET A 94 1.99 -8.29 -21.20
C MET A 94 3.05 -7.59 -20.34
N ASN A 95 3.64 -8.31 -19.42
CA ASN A 95 4.67 -7.88 -18.48
C ASN A 95 4.20 -6.85 -17.41
N TRP A 96 2.91 -6.62 -17.31
CA TRP A 96 2.33 -5.79 -16.28
C TRP A 96 1.46 -6.58 -15.32
N LYS A 97 1.50 -6.19 -14.04
CA LYS A 97 0.53 -6.59 -13.01
C LYS A 97 -0.01 -5.33 -12.37
N PHE A 98 -1.33 -5.24 -12.28
CA PHE A 98 -2.03 -4.11 -11.66
C PHE A 98 -2.55 -4.53 -10.30
N ASN A 99 -2.20 -3.78 -9.26
CA ASN A 99 -2.62 -4.07 -7.90
C ASN A 99 -3.52 -2.96 -7.37
N ALA A 100 -4.65 -3.36 -6.80
CA ALA A 100 -5.38 -2.51 -5.88
C ALA A 100 -4.70 -2.60 -4.52
N PHE A 101 -4.33 -1.45 -3.98
CA PHE A 101 -3.66 -1.28 -2.69
C PHE A 101 -2.22 -1.83 -2.64
N ARG A 102 -1.43 -1.31 -1.72
CA ARG A 102 -0.10 -1.86 -1.41
C ARG A 102 -0.23 -3.29 -0.92
N GLN A 103 0.58 -4.16 -1.48
CA GLN A 103 0.55 -5.59 -1.18
C GLN A 103 1.49 -5.92 -0.02
N ARG A 104 1.23 -7.03 0.67
CA ARG A 104 2.16 -7.58 1.66
C ARG A 104 3.51 -7.88 1.02
N ILE A 105 4.58 -7.47 1.68
CA ILE A 105 5.95 -7.83 1.30
C ILE A 105 6.28 -9.18 1.95
N PRO A 106 6.74 -10.17 1.21
CA PRO A 106 7.18 -11.44 1.79
C PRO A 106 8.36 -11.27 2.75
N GLY A 107 8.45 -12.16 3.75
CA GLY A 107 9.53 -12.15 4.74
C GLY A 107 9.15 -11.44 6.04
N ASP A 108 9.99 -11.67 7.06
CA ASP A 108 9.79 -11.18 8.42
C ASP A 108 10.96 -10.33 8.92
N ASP A 109 11.79 -9.82 8.00
CA ASP A 109 13.04 -9.12 8.28
C ASP A 109 13.12 -7.72 7.64
N LEU A 110 11.98 -7.15 7.21
CA LEU A 110 11.95 -5.81 6.62
C LEU A 110 12.48 -4.77 7.61
N GLN A 111 13.35 -3.90 7.10
CA GLN A 111 13.95 -2.79 7.83
C GLN A 111 13.90 -1.52 6.99
N ILE A 112 13.63 -0.40 7.66
CA ILE A 112 13.68 0.94 7.08
C ILE A 112 14.95 1.61 7.58
N LYS A 113 15.81 2.01 6.64
CA LYS A 113 17.09 2.69 6.92
C LYS A 113 17.14 4.04 6.23
N PHE A 114 17.49 5.06 7.01
CA PHE A 114 17.69 6.40 6.48
C PHE A 114 18.78 7.12 7.28
N GLY A 115 19.99 7.24 6.72
CA GLY A 115 21.18 7.69 7.45
C GLY A 115 21.46 6.77 8.64
N ASP A 116 21.54 7.34 9.84
CA ASP A 116 21.75 6.60 11.09
C ASP A 116 20.45 6.01 11.67
N PHE A 117 19.30 6.39 11.13
CA PHE A 117 18.00 5.85 11.53
C PHE A 117 17.83 4.45 10.98
N ASN A 118 17.44 3.51 11.83
CA ASN A 118 17.12 2.15 11.44
C ASN A 118 16.04 1.59 12.36
N ILE A 119 14.98 1.06 11.78
CA ILE A 119 13.90 0.36 12.48
C ILE A 119 13.39 -0.80 11.62
N GLY A 120 13.08 -1.92 12.25
CA GLY A 120 12.57 -3.10 11.57
C GLY A 120 11.52 -3.85 12.38
N TYR A 121 11.03 -4.97 11.85
CA TYR A 121 10.05 -5.79 12.55
C TYR A 121 10.52 -6.29 13.90
N SER A 122 11.82 -6.54 14.08
CA SER A 122 12.41 -6.97 15.36
C SER A 122 12.36 -5.91 16.47
N ASP A 123 12.03 -4.66 16.13
CA ASP A 123 11.95 -3.55 17.06
C ASP A 123 10.53 -3.23 17.50
N ILE A 124 9.54 -3.96 16.98
CA ILE A 124 8.13 -3.70 17.19
C ILE A 124 7.43 -4.94 17.76
N TYR A 125 6.74 -4.73 18.86
CA TYR A 125 5.91 -5.72 19.53
C TYR A 125 4.50 -5.15 19.73
N PHE A 126 3.51 -6.01 19.98
CA PHE A 126 2.16 -5.52 20.18
C PHE A 126 1.36 -6.32 21.20
N ARG A 127 0.34 -5.67 21.74
CA ARG A 127 -0.85 -6.27 22.37
C ARG A 127 -2.06 -5.91 21.55
N TYR A 128 -3.12 -6.67 21.68
CA TYR A 128 -4.36 -6.38 20.97
C TYR A 128 -5.59 -6.56 21.86
N GLN A 129 -6.66 -5.93 21.44
CA GLN A 129 -8.01 -6.11 21.97
C GLN A 129 -8.95 -6.38 20.81
N ASP A 130 -9.88 -7.31 21.01
CA ASP A 130 -10.91 -7.59 20.01
C ASP A 130 -11.90 -6.42 19.94
N GLY A 131 -12.12 -5.93 18.74
CA GLY A 131 -13.15 -4.96 18.42
C GLY A 131 -14.53 -5.61 18.29
N LYS A 132 -15.53 -4.79 18.02
CA LYS A 132 -16.93 -5.23 18.03
C LYS A 132 -17.35 -5.99 16.78
N TYR A 133 -16.72 -5.71 15.64
CA TYR A 133 -17.13 -6.19 14.33
C TYR A 133 -16.06 -7.01 13.60
N GLY A 134 -15.08 -7.54 14.34
CA GLY A 134 -14.00 -8.38 13.82
C GLY A 134 -12.68 -7.65 13.60
N GLU A 135 -12.68 -6.32 13.62
CA GLU A 135 -11.46 -5.51 13.71
C GLU A 135 -10.82 -5.63 15.08
N ILE A 136 -9.56 -5.25 15.18
CA ILE A 136 -8.81 -5.24 16.45
C ILE A 136 -8.20 -3.88 16.71
N GLY A 137 -8.14 -3.47 17.99
CA GLY A 137 -7.26 -2.40 18.43
C GLY A 137 -5.89 -2.94 18.81
N ILE A 138 -4.82 -2.23 18.48
CA ILE A 138 -3.47 -2.64 18.85
C ILE A 138 -2.72 -1.54 19.57
N GLU A 139 -1.96 -1.94 20.60
CA GLU A 139 -0.92 -1.14 21.24
C GLU A 139 0.43 -1.60 20.68
N LEU A 140 1.11 -0.72 19.94
CA LEU A 140 2.46 -0.96 19.42
C LEU A 140 3.50 -0.55 20.46
N ASN A 141 4.33 -1.50 20.84
CA ASN A 141 5.47 -1.30 21.76
C ASN A 141 6.75 -1.26 20.92
N ILE A 142 7.36 -0.09 20.81
CA ILE A 142 8.38 0.21 19.80
C ILE A 142 9.72 0.52 20.49
N ARG A 143 10.75 -0.23 20.10
CA ARG A 143 12.11 0.00 20.58
C ARG A 143 12.62 1.36 20.10
N GLY A 144 13.10 2.18 21.02
CA GLY A 144 13.66 3.49 20.70
C GLY A 144 12.64 4.53 20.22
N PHE A 145 11.33 4.31 20.45
CA PHE A 145 10.29 5.25 20.04
C PHE A 145 10.53 6.65 20.61
N ASP A 146 10.56 7.63 19.73
CA ASP A 146 10.88 9.04 20.03
C ASP A 146 9.75 10.01 19.64
N GLU A 147 8.59 9.47 19.26
CA GLU A 147 7.40 10.22 18.81
C GLU A 147 7.62 11.12 17.57
N SER A 148 8.79 11.02 16.92
CA SER A 148 9.07 11.79 15.71
C SER A 148 8.23 11.34 14.52
N ALA A 149 7.92 12.27 13.63
CA ALA A 149 7.22 11.96 12.37
C ALA A 149 8.01 10.96 11.51
N GLN A 150 9.34 10.98 11.59
CA GLN A 150 10.19 10.04 10.87
C GLN A 150 9.98 8.61 11.35
N THR A 151 9.98 8.39 12.67
CA THR A 151 9.73 7.08 13.28
C THR A 151 8.31 6.60 12.97
N GLN A 152 7.31 7.47 13.11
CA GLN A 152 5.92 7.13 12.80
C GLN A 152 5.74 6.73 11.34
N ASN A 153 6.28 7.49 10.39
CA ASN A 153 6.22 7.17 8.97
C ASN A 153 6.90 5.83 8.65
N ALA A 154 8.08 5.57 9.24
CA ALA A 154 8.76 4.29 9.05
C ALA A 154 7.93 3.11 9.56
N ILE A 155 7.24 3.26 10.69
CA ILE A 155 6.38 2.21 11.24
C ILE A 155 5.15 1.98 10.34
N TYR A 156 4.52 3.02 9.80
CA TYR A 156 3.44 2.85 8.82
C TYR A 156 3.92 2.08 7.58
N ILE A 157 5.10 2.39 7.05
CA ILE A 157 5.69 1.63 5.92
C ILE A 157 5.92 0.16 6.29
N LEU A 158 6.42 -0.11 7.52
CA LEU A 158 6.57 -1.49 8.00
C LEU A 158 5.24 -2.20 8.14
N LEU A 159 4.21 -1.55 8.68
CA LEU A 159 2.88 -2.12 8.81
C LEU A 159 2.25 -2.39 7.44
N ASP A 160 2.35 -1.45 6.48
CA ASP A 160 1.89 -1.65 5.10
C ASP A 160 2.63 -2.83 4.44
N GLY A 161 3.94 -2.92 4.62
CA GLY A 161 4.73 -4.05 4.14
C GLY A 161 4.33 -5.38 4.79
N LEU A 162 4.02 -5.36 6.08
CA LEU A 162 3.61 -6.56 6.83
C LEU A 162 2.24 -7.07 6.41
N MET A 163 1.27 -6.18 6.33
CA MET A 163 -0.15 -6.52 6.24
C MET A 163 -0.76 -6.25 4.87
N GLY A 164 -0.20 -5.32 4.11
CA GLY A 164 -0.84 -4.68 2.98
C GLY A 164 -1.84 -3.61 3.42
N GLU A 165 -2.00 -2.58 2.60
CA GLU A 165 -2.84 -1.41 2.90
C GLU A 165 -4.29 -1.77 3.23
N TYR A 166 -4.88 -2.70 2.45
CA TYR A 166 -6.27 -3.12 2.65
C TYR A 166 -6.48 -3.72 4.04
N ASP A 167 -5.60 -4.65 4.42
CA ASP A 167 -5.75 -5.41 5.66
C ASP A 167 -5.50 -4.56 6.90
N ILE A 168 -4.55 -3.64 6.84
CA ILE A 168 -4.34 -2.66 7.92
C ILE A 168 -5.56 -1.78 8.08
N THR A 169 -6.04 -1.18 7.01
CA THR A 169 -7.14 -0.22 7.06
C THR A 169 -8.46 -0.86 7.48
N MET A 170 -8.70 -2.11 7.07
CA MET A 170 -9.96 -2.81 7.37
C MET A 170 -9.91 -3.66 8.62
N GLY A 171 -8.72 -4.10 9.03
CA GLY A 171 -8.54 -5.01 10.16
C GLY A 171 -8.22 -4.32 11.47
N LEU A 172 -7.76 -3.07 11.45
CA LEU A 172 -7.44 -2.31 12.66
C LEU A 172 -8.46 -1.21 12.92
N ASP A 173 -8.96 -1.16 14.16
CA ASP A 173 -9.86 -0.11 14.64
C ASP A 173 -9.07 1.09 15.18
N TRP A 174 -8.02 0.83 15.96
CA TRP A 174 -7.14 1.86 16.50
C TRP A 174 -5.72 1.35 16.69
N ILE A 175 -4.75 2.28 16.68
CA ILE A 175 -3.34 2.03 16.97
C ILE A 175 -2.90 2.98 18.07
N GLU A 176 -2.42 2.46 19.18
CA GLU A 176 -1.73 3.20 20.21
C GLU A 176 -0.22 2.93 20.13
N TRP A 177 0.60 3.95 20.40
CA TRP A 177 2.04 3.92 20.22
C TRP A 177 2.72 4.18 21.55
N VAL A 178 3.50 3.20 22.01
CA VAL A 178 4.24 3.33 23.26
C VAL A 178 5.69 2.93 23.08
N LYS A 179 6.56 3.49 23.91
CA LYS A 179 7.97 3.06 23.96
C LYS A 179 8.05 1.66 24.56
N LEU A 180 8.80 0.77 23.93
CA LEU A 180 9.02 -0.59 24.42
C LEU A 180 9.68 -0.58 25.81
N ASP A 181 9.10 -1.29 26.74
CA ASP A 181 9.72 -1.70 28.00
C ASP A 181 10.35 -3.08 27.80
N GLU A 182 11.68 -3.13 27.66
CA GLU A 182 12.42 -4.37 27.45
C GLU A 182 12.22 -5.41 28.56
N SER A 183 11.91 -4.98 29.78
CA SER A 183 11.64 -5.90 30.90
C SER A 183 10.32 -6.65 30.76
N ASN A 184 9.44 -6.22 29.85
CA ASN A 184 8.09 -6.77 29.65
C ASN A 184 7.92 -7.47 28.28
N ILE A 185 8.97 -7.61 27.51
CA ILE A 185 8.94 -8.11 26.13
C ILE A 185 8.33 -9.52 26.03
N GLU A 186 8.54 -10.37 27.05
CA GLU A 186 8.03 -11.74 27.10
C GLU A 186 6.48 -11.80 27.15
N ASN A 187 5.83 -10.71 27.52
CA ASN A 187 4.36 -10.59 27.57
C ASN A 187 3.77 -9.93 26.31
N LEU A 188 4.58 -9.68 25.30
CA LEU A 188 4.19 -9.03 24.06
C LEU A 188 4.28 -10.00 22.88
N ASN A 189 3.46 -9.77 21.86
CA ASN A 189 3.56 -10.50 20.61
C ASN A 189 4.54 -9.79 19.66
N PRO A 190 5.43 -10.51 18.97
CA PRO A 190 6.24 -9.90 17.92
C PRO A 190 5.33 -9.43 16.78
N ILE A 191 5.62 -8.27 16.17
CA ILE A 191 4.75 -7.66 15.16
C ILE A 191 4.48 -8.59 13.97
N THR A 192 5.41 -9.47 13.61
CA THR A 192 5.25 -10.44 12.51
C THR A 192 4.10 -11.41 12.72
N SER A 193 3.70 -11.68 13.97
CA SER A 193 2.54 -12.53 14.27
C SER A 193 1.18 -11.85 13.98
N LEU A 194 1.16 -10.53 13.75
CA LEU A 194 -0.06 -9.80 13.42
C LEU A 194 -0.70 -10.29 12.11
N ARG A 195 0.12 -10.74 11.13
CA ARG A 195 -0.40 -11.37 9.90
C ARG A 195 -1.35 -12.53 10.20
N GLY A 196 -0.87 -13.49 10.98
CA GLY A 196 -1.66 -14.67 11.33
C GLY A 196 -2.93 -14.32 12.09
N LEU A 197 -2.83 -13.38 13.02
CA LEU A 197 -3.98 -12.92 13.80
C LEU A 197 -5.08 -12.32 12.91
N ILE A 198 -4.74 -11.42 11.97
CA ILE A 198 -5.71 -10.83 11.06
C ILE A 198 -6.27 -11.88 10.08
N ASP A 199 -5.43 -12.78 9.55
CA ASP A 199 -5.88 -13.84 8.64
C ASP A 199 -6.84 -14.83 9.31
N GLU A 200 -6.68 -15.07 10.61
CA GLU A 200 -7.63 -15.88 11.39
C GLU A 200 -9.00 -15.20 11.59
N LYS A 201 -9.00 -13.87 11.74
CA LYS A 201 -10.25 -13.11 11.95
C LYS A 201 -11.08 -12.90 10.68
N LYS A 202 -10.50 -13.13 9.51
CA LYS A 202 -11.21 -13.06 8.22
C LYS A 202 -11.98 -14.35 7.88
N LYS A 203 -11.75 -15.43 8.63
CA LYS A 203 -12.42 -16.73 8.42
C LYS A 203 -13.76 -16.78 9.12
#